data_e3f780d3ee50544c1c0b3cb016929566
#
_entry.id   e3f780d3ee50544c1c0b3cb016929566
#
_cell.length_a   1.000
_cell.length_b   1.000
_cell.length_c   1.000
_cell.angle_alpha   90.00
_cell.angle_beta   90.00
_cell.angle_gamma   90.00
#
_symmetry.space_group_name_H-M   'P 1'
#
loop_
_entity.id
_entity.type
_entity.pdbx_description
1 polymer ?
#
loop_
_entity_poly.entity_id
_entity_poly.type
_entity_poly.pdbx_seq_one_letter_code
_entity_poly.pdbx_strand_id
1 'polypeptide(L)'
;GNSSDKLALEYYISGLGSGFFTANTVLKYEGNTQFYCQPEKLLLKSVNYMKILEEKAEKLDTAKSYNTKVPIDMILLQGLRDTFPCK
;
A
#
# COMPACT_ATOMS: atom_id res chain seq x y z
N GLY A 1 -15.87 13.23 -10.28
CA GLY A 1 -15.87 12.35 -9.19
C GLY A 1 -17.24 11.95 -8.74
N ASN A 2 -17.46 10.70 -8.81
CA ASN A 2 -18.70 10.13 -8.35
C ASN A 2 -18.40 8.74 -7.81
N SER A 3 -19.45 8.00 -7.45
CA SER A 3 -19.27 6.69 -6.85
C SER A 3 -18.60 5.69 -7.80
N SER A 4 -18.78 5.82 -9.10
CA SER A 4 -18.11 4.94 -10.07
C SER A 4 -16.61 5.13 -10.05
N ASP A 5 -16.16 6.38 -10.01
CA ASP A 5 -14.72 6.68 -9.98
C ASP A 5 -14.09 6.19 -8.68
N LYS A 6 -14.81 6.38 -7.58
CA LYS A 6 -14.32 5.91 -6.29
C LYS A 6 -14.22 4.41 -6.25
N LEU A 7 -15.23 3.72 -6.80
CA LEU A 7 -15.24 2.26 -6.83
C LEU A 7 -14.12 1.72 -7.69
N ALA A 8 -13.86 2.36 -8.83
CA ALA A 8 -12.76 1.95 -9.71
C ALA A 8 -11.42 2.09 -8.99
N LEU A 9 -11.25 3.18 -8.25
CA LEU A 9 -10.02 3.38 -7.49
C LEU A 9 -9.87 2.32 -6.41
N GLU A 10 -10.97 2.00 -5.71
CA GLU A 10 -10.93 0.98 -4.68
C GLU A 10 -10.53 -0.38 -5.24
N TYR A 11 -11.07 -0.76 -6.40
CA TYR A 11 -10.70 -2.01 -7.06
C TYR A 11 -9.23 -2.01 -7.45
N TYR A 12 -8.75 -0.90 -8.00
CA TYR A 12 -7.37 -0.79 -8.40
C TYR A 12 -6.43 -0.95 -7.19
N ILE A 13 -6.73 -0.23 -6.11
CA ILE A 13 -5.91 -0.27 -4.90
C ILE A 13 -5.98 -1.64 -4.24
N SER A 14 -7.16 -2.26 -4.23
CA SER A 14 -7.31 -3.59 -3.67
C SER A 14 -6.48 -4.62 -4.44
N GLY A 15 -6.52 -4.56 -5.77
CA GLY A 15 -5.72 -5.45 -6.59
C GLY A 15 -4.22 -5.21 -6.41
N LEU A 16 -3.85 -3.95 -6.31
CA LEU A 16 -2.46 -3.57 -6.10
C LEU A 16 -1.95 -4.10 -4.75
N GLY A 17 -2.76 -3.91 -3.70
CA GLY A 17 -2.41 -4.40 -2.37
C GLY A 17 -2.29 -5.92 -2.34
N SER A 18 -3.20 -6.60 -3.00
CA SER A 18 -3.15 -8.05 -3.12
C SER A 18 -1.90 -8.50 -3.85
N GLY A 19 -1.52 -7.80 -4.90
CA GLY A 19 -0.30 -8.10 -5.64
C GLY A 19 0.95 -7.92 -4.78
N PHE A 20 0.99 -6.84 -4.00
CA PHE A 20 2.10 -6.61 -3.08
C PHE A 20 2.17 -7.71 -2.03
N PHE A 21 1.02 -8.12 -1.50
CA PHE A 21 0.97 -9.19 -0.51
C PHE A 21 1.50 -10.48 -1.10
N THR A 22 1.09 -10.81 -2.31
CA THR A 22 1.54 -12.02 -2.99
C THR A 22 3.05 -11.99 -3.24
N ALA A 23 3.55 -10.88 -3.77
CA ALA A 23 4.97 -10.74 -4.04
C ALA A 23 5.78 -10.85 -2.74
N ASN A 24 5.29 -10.23 -1.69
CA ASN A 24 5.93 -10.26 -0.38
C ASN A 24 5.97 -11.67 0.18
N THR A 25 4.89 -12.43 -0.03
CA THR A 25 4.81 -13.81 0.42
C THR A 25 5.83 -14.69 -0.31
N VAL A 26 5.97 -14.48 -1.62
CA VAL A 26 6.96 -15.21 -2.41
C VAL A 26 8.37 -14.93 -1.89
N LEU A 27 8.67 -13.67 -1.61
CA LEU A 27 9.97 -13.31 -1.04
C LEU A 27 10.22 -14.07 0.26
N LYS A 28 9.20 -14.12 1.11
CA LYS A 28 9.33 -14.81 2.40
C LYS A 28 9.64 -16.31 2.20
N TYR A 29 8.90 -16.96 1.30
CA TYR A 29 9.11 -18.38 1.05
C TYR A 29 10.46 -18.67 0.42
N GLU A 30 11.00 -17.73 -0.31
CA GLU A 30 12.32 -17.88 -0.92
C GLU A 30 13.46 -17.51 0.01
N GLY A 31 13.14 -17.10 1.23
CA GLY A 31 14.16 -16.73 2.21
C GLY A 31 14.73 -15.33 1.96
N ASN A 32 14.05 -14.53 1.17
CA ASN A 32 14.51 -13.18 0.85
C ASN A 32 13.86 -12.15 1.77
N THR A 33 14.45 -10.96 1.81
CA THR A 33 13.91 -9.88 2.61
C THR A 33 12.59 -9.41 2.03
N GLN A 34 11.58 -9.32 2.88
CA GLN A 34 10.27 -8.82 2.49
C GLN A 34 10.26 -7.30 2.40
N PHE A 35 9.34 -6.76 1.60
CA PHE A 35 9.16 -5.32 1.51
C PHE A 35 8.57 -4.76 2.80
N TYR A 36 7.65 -5.49 3.41
CA TYR A 36 7.05 -5.12 4.70
C TYR A 36 6.66 -6.39 5.42
N CYS A 37 6.40 -6.29 6.72
CA CYS A 37 6.15 -7.48 7.54
C CYS A 37 4.76 -7.40 8.18
N GLN A 38 3.75 -7.72 7.38
CA GLN A 38 2.38 -7.77 7.84
C GLN A 38 2.19 -8.98 8.75
N PRO A 39 1.49 -8.82 9.89
CA PRO A 39 1.20 -9.96 10.76
C PRO A 39 0.46 -11.06 10.01
N GLU A 40 0.82 -12.31 10.26
CA GLU A 40 0.31 -13.44 9.51
C GLU A 40 -1.21 -13.57 9.53
N LYS A 41 -1.83 -13.25 10.66
CA LYS A 41 -3.27 -13.42 10.81
C LYS A 41 -4.06 -12.19 10.40
N LEU A 42 -3.38 -11.14 9.98
CA LEU A 42 -4.06 -9.90 9.59
C LEU A 42 -4.35 -9.92 8.11
N LEU A 43 -5.63 -9.82 7.77
CA LEU A 43 -6.05 -9.70 6.39
C LEU A 43 -6.47 -8.26 6.12
N LEU A 44 -5.83 -7.65 5.16
CA LEU A 44 -6.17 -6.28 4.78
C LEU A 44 -7.24 -6.30 3.70
N LYS A 45 -8.25 -5.47 3.89
CA LYS A 45 -9.33 -5.30 2.93
C LYS A 45 -9.12 -4.00 2.17
N SER A 46 -9.91 -3.79 1.14
CA SER A 46 -9.76 -2.58 0.31
C SER A 46 -9.83 -1.31 1.14
N VAL A 47 -10.69 -1.26 2.15
CA VAL A 47 -10.82 -0.08 3.00
C VAL A 47 -9.54 0.17 3.79
N ASN A 48 -8.85 -0.90 4.19
CA ASN A 48 -7.58 -0.76 4.92
C ASN A 48 -6.49 -0.22 4.00
N TYR A 49 -6.40 -0.74 2.78
CA TYR A 49 -5.43 -0.26 1.81
C TYR A 49 -5.68 1.20 1.46
N MET A 50 -6.94 1.58 1.29
CA MET A 50 -7.28 2.96 0.98
C MET A 50 -6.86 3.89 2.10
N LYS A 51 -7.07 3.48 3.35
CA LYS A 51 -6.68 4.29 4.50
C LYS A 51 -5.17 4.48 4.55
N ILE A 52 -4.42 3.40 4.34
CA ILE A 52 -2.95 3.46 4.34
C ILE A 52 -2.47 4.40 3.24
N LEU A 53 -3.06 4.27 2.05
CA LEU A 53 -2.72 5.13 0.93
C LEU A 53 -2.98 6.60 1.25
N GLU A 54 -4.16 6.90 1.79
CA GLU A 54 -4.55 8.27 2.09
C GLU A 54 -3.66 8.89 3.15
N GLU A 55 -3.34 8.13 4.19
CA GLU A 55 -2.48 8.63 5.25
C GLU A 55 -1.07 8.91 4.75
N LYS A 56 -0.54 8.03 3.91
CA LYS A 56 0.81 8.26 3.37
C LYS A 56 0.83 9.42 2.40
N ALA A 57 -0.18 9.52 1.54
CA ALA A 57 -0.27 10.63 0.60
C ALA A 57 -0.35 11.96 1.32
N GLU A 58 -1.11 12.01 2.42
CA GLU A 58 -1.23 13.22 3.22
C GLU A 58 0.10 13.62 3.84
N LYS A 59 0.86 12.65 4.34
CA LYS A 59 2.18 12.92 4.91
C LYS A 59 3.14 13.47 3.87
N LEU A 60 3.13 12.91 2.67
CA LEU A 60 3.97 13.40 1.59
C LEU A 60 3.61 14.82 1.19
N ASP A 61 2.31 15.11 1.15
CA ASP A 61 1.82 16.42 0.83
C ASP A 61 2.28 17.45 1.87
N THR A 62 2.14 17.08 3.15
CA THR A 62 2.56 17.93 4.25
C THR A 62 4.05 18.22 4.23
N ALA A 63 4.85 17.21 3.88
CA ALA A 63 6.30 17.35 3.80
C ALA A 63 6.74 18.14 2.59
N LYS A 64 5.84 18.42 1.67
CA LYS A 64 6.12 19.15 0.44
C LYS A 64 7.22 18.52 -0.40
N SER A 65 7.34 17.22 -0.28
CA SER A 65 8.28 16.46 -1.09
C SER A 65 7.59 15.86 -2.32
N TYR A 66 6.34 16.16 -2.47
CA TYR A 66 5.47 15.54 -3.45
C TYR A 66 5.42 16.29 -4.77
N ASN A 67 6.12 17.38 -4.90
CA ASN A 67 6.09 18.16 -6.13
C ASN A 67 6.60 17.35 -7.32
N THR A 68 7.22 16.22 -7.06
CA THR A 68 7.45 15.21 -8.06
C THR A 68 6.25 14.29 -8.07
N LYS A 69 5.83 13.87 -9.25
CA LYS A 69 4.65 13.01 -9.36
C LYS A 69 5.01 11.61 -8.91
N VAL A 70 4.66 11.27 -7.70
CA VAL A 70 4.93 9.94 -7.15
C VAL A 70 3.77 9.03 -7.54
N PRO A 71 4.03 7.89 -8.19
CA PRO A 71 2.96 6.96 -8.57
C PRO A 71 2.22 6.41 -7.34
N ILE A 72 0.95 6.16 -7.53
CA ILE A 72 0.09 5.65 -6.46
C ILE A 72 0.60 4.33 -5.90
N ASP A 73 1.09 3.44 -6.77
CA ASP A 73 1.61 2.15 -6.32
C ASP A 73 2.80 2.33 -5.38
N MET A 74 3.66 3.30 -5.67
CA MET A 74 4.81 3.57 -4.82
C MET A 74 4.37 4.14 -3.47
N ILE A 75 3.36 5.03 -3.49
CA ILE A 75 2.82 5.59 -2.25
C ILE A 75 2.24 4.48 -1.38
N LEU A 76 1.47 3.58 -1.98
CA LEU A 76 0.88 2.48 -1.22
C LEU A 76 1.95 1.56 -0.64
N LEU A 77 2.95 1.20 -1.42
CA LEU A 77 4.00 0.31 -0.94
C LEU A 77 4.76 0.96 0.23
N GLN A 78 5.09 2.23 0.10
CA GLN A 78 5.77 2.94 1.19
C GLN A 78 4.89 3.04 2.42
N GLY A 79 3.58 3.24 2.23
CA GLY A 79 2.63 3.25 3.33
C GLY A 79 2.58 1.91 4.05
N LEU A 80 2.60 0.82 3.30
CA LEU A 80 2.63 -0.51 3.88
C LEU A 80 3.92 -0.75 4.67
N ARG A 81 5.04 -0.28 4.15
CA ARG A 81 6.32 -0.41 4.84
C ARG A 81 6.35 0.40 6.14
N ASP A 82 5.75 1.59 6.12
CA ASP A 82 5.68 2.41 7.33
C ASP A 82 4.75 1.80 8.38
N THR A 83 3.65 1.19 7.91
CA THR A 83 2.66 0.60 8.80
C THR A 83 3.14 -0.72 9.39
N PHE A 84 3.82 -1.52 8.59
CA PHE A 84 4.29 -2.86 8.98
C PHE A 84 5.79 -3.00 8.74
N PRO A 85 6.62 -2.25 9.46
CA PRO A 85 8.06 -2.35 9.22
C PRO A 85 8.60 -3.71 9.63
N CYS A 86 9.58 -4.19 8.88
CA CYS A 86 10.31 -5.39 9.23
C CYS A 86 11.43 -5.00 10.19
N LYS A 87 11.65 -5.83 11.16
CA LYS A 87 12.71 -5.57 12.14
C LYS A 87 14.04 -6.10 11.68
#